data_3bc5aff5643c07b8760052f53143e9e4
#
_entry.id   3bc5aff5643c07b8760052f53143e9e4
#
_cell.length_a   1.000
_cell.length_b   1.000
_cell.length_c   1.000
_cell.angle_alpha   90.00
_cell.angle_beta   90.00
_cell.angle_gamma   90.00
#
_symmetry.space_group_name_H-M   'P 1'
#
loop_
_entity.id
_entity.type
_entity.pdbx_description
1 polymer ?
#
loop_
_entity_poly.entity_id
_entity_poly.type
_entity_poly.pdbx_seq_one_letter_code
_entity_poly.pdbx_strand_id
1 'polypeptide(L)'
;MSILGLWILVSSHTANAVIQPVEWHRASIHGHKIYYAMRGRGSTLLLLHGGGDSGEHSFARQLDVFSEHHQIVAPDQVGQGRTPDVPEPLSYTGMMDDTAALLQQLHLKHVDVVGFSDGGILALMLAVRHPELVRRLVISGVNIAPEGLNPGDLEQLRATQNPQPKTIDEKLAHLWATSPTEAELNLAMLATVRQPVLVISGDRDAITLEHTLTIFHALPQAELCVLPGTDHATFSGRSEWLNPIIDAFLGRLMG
;
A
#
# COMPACT_ATOMS: atom_id res chain seq x y z
N MET A 1 -42.70 -39.17 22.05
CA MET A 1 -42.23 -38.50 20.83
C MET A 1 -40.81 -38.04 21.07
N SER A 2 -39.84 -38.74 20.50
CA SER A 2 -38.39 -38.54 20.71
C SER A 2 -37.87 -37.57 19.63
N ILE A 3 -37.27 -36.48 20.06
CA ILE A 3 -36.61 -35.49 19.15
C ILE A 3 -35.15 -35.95 19.03
N LEU A 4 -34.82 -36.59 17.89
CA LEU A 4 -33.43 -36.85 17.51
C LEU A 4 -32.73 -35.52 17.14
N GLY A 5 -31.80 -35.08 17.98
CA GLY A 5 -30.90 -33.97 17.64
C GLY A 5 -29.87 -34.41 16.61
N LEU A 6 -29.91 -33.79 15.45
CA LEU A 6 -28.93 -33.96 14.38
C LEU A 6 -27.69 -33.12 14.73
N TRP A 7 -26.62 -33.75 15.21
CA TRP A 7 -25.32 -33.13 15.39
C TRP A 7 -24.61 -33.07 14.03
N ILE A 8 -24.55 -31.88 13.44
CA ILE A 8 -23.67 -31.65 12.30
C ILE A 8 -22.24 -31.52 12.82
N LEU A 9 -21.44 -32.56 12.60
CA LEU A 9 -19.98 -32.50 12.79
C LEU A 9 -19.40 -31.56 11.73
N VAL A 10 -19.14 -30.31 12.12
CA VAL A 10 -18.29 -29.40 11.32
C VAL A 10 -16.87 -29.92 11.48
N SER A 11 -16.42 -30.68 10.50
CA SER A 11 -15.03 -31.15 10.40
C SER A 11 -14.17 -29.93 10.06
N SER A 12 -13.56 -29.33 11.08
CA SER A 12 -12.53 -28.30 10.89
C SER A 12 -11.27 -28.98 10.33
N HIS A 13 -11.18 -29.01 9.00
CA HIS A 13 -9.91 -29.29 8.35
C HIS A 13 -9.03 -28.04 8.50
N THR A 14 -8.34 -27.93 9.63
CA THR A 14 -7.15 -27.09 9.71
C THR A 14 -6.06 -27.81 8.91
N ALA A 15 -6.06 -27.63 7.60
CA ALA A 15 -4.86 -27.87 6.83
C ALA A 15 -3.79 -26.94 7.43
N ASN A 16 -2.73 -27.51 8.00
CA ASN A 16 -1.53 -26.75 8.36
C ASN A 16 -1.03 -26.11 7.04
N ALA A 17 -1.37 -24.86 6.84
CA ALA A 17 -0.85 -24.10 5.72
C ALA A 17 0.68 -24.11 5.85
N VAL A 18 1.36 -24.75 4.90
CA VAL A 18 2.81 -24.73 4.84
C VAL A 18 3.20 -23.30 4.49
N ILE A 19 3.66 -22.56 5.48
CA ILE A 19 4.14 -21.20 5.30
C ILE A 19 5.26 -21.23 4.26
N GLN A 20 5.00 -20.68 3.08
CA GLN A 20 6.00 -20.59 2.01
C GLN A 20 7.09 -19.60 2.43
N PRO A 21 8.38 -19.89 2.20
CA PRO A 21 9.43 -18.93 2.47
C PRO A 21 9.29 -17.70 1.57
N VAL A 22 9.80 -16.56 2.05
CA VAL A 22 9.95 -15.36 1.23
C VAL A 22 11.11 -15.58 0.24
N GLU A 23 10.82 -15.45 -1.03
CA GLU A 23 11.83 -15.52 -2.09
C GLU A 23 12.22 -14.11 -2.52
N TRP A 24 13.52 -13.79 -2.49
CA TRP A 24 14.04 -12.48 -2.89
C TRP A 24 14.53 -12.51 -4.33
N HIS A 25 14.06 -11.54 -5.08
CA HIS A 25 14.39 -11.33 -6.48
C HIS A 25 14.93 -9.92 -6.70
N ARG A 26 15.50 -9.69 -7.87
CA ARG A 26 15.86 -8.35 -8.33
C ARG A 26 15.55 -8.19 -9.81
N ALA A 27 15.14 -6.97 -10.18
CA ALA A 27 14.94 -6.55 -11.56
C ALA A 27 15.81 -5.34 -11.87
N SER A 28 16.17 -5.16 -13.12
CA SER A 28 16.78 -3.92 -13.60
C SER A 28 15.69 -3.09 -14.26
N ILE A 29 15.31 -1.99 -13.64
CA ILE A 29 14.22 -1.12 -14.05
C ILE A 29 14.77 0.31 -14.18
N HIS A 30 14.67 0.92 -15.35
CA HIS A 30 15.17 2.29 -15.64
C HIS A 30 16.60 2.56 -15.15
N GLY A 31 17.46 1.52 -15.11
CA GLY A 31 18.81 1.60 -14.57
C GLY A 31 18.93 1.31 -13.08
N HIS A 32 17.83 1.27 -12.35
CA HIS A 32 17.78 0.92 -10.92
C HIS A 32 17.80 -0.60 -10.74
N LYS A 33 18.39 -1.06 -9.61
CA LYS A 33 18.33 -2.46 -9.18
C LYS A 33 17.22 -2.60 -8.14
N ILE A 34 16.00 -2.83 -8.59
CA ILE A 34 14.83 -2.98 -7.72
C ILE A 34 14.83 -4.38 -7.11
N TYR A 35 14.89 -4.49 -5.79
CA TYR A 35 14.68 -5.72 -5.05
C TYR A 35 13.20 -5.88 -4.74
N TYR A 36 12.70 -7.11 -4.80
CA TYR A 36 11.32 -7.42 -4.44
C TYR A 36 11.22 -8.83 -3.85
N ALA A 37 10.33 -8.94 -2.87
CA ALA A 37 9.97 -10.22 -2.27
C ALA A 37 8.82 -10.85 -3.05
N MET A 38 8.86 -12.18 -3.21
CA MET A 38 7.71 -12.97 -3.67
C MET A 38 7.37 -14.04 -2.65
N ARG A 39 6.06 -14.30 -2.47
CA ARG A 39 5.58 -15.34 -1.57
C ARG A 39 4.15 -15.76 -1.91
N GLY A 40 3.84 -17.03 -1.68
CA GLY A 40 2.51 -17.57 -1.88
C GLY A 40 2.18 -17.88 -3.34
N ARG A 41 0.92 -18.19 -3.59
CA ARG A 41 0.38 -18.55 -4.91
C ARG A 41 -1.06 -18.06 -5.03
N GLY A 42 -1.54 -17.88 -6.26
CA GLY A 42 -2.91 -17.41 -6.53
C GLY A 42 -2.93 -16.12 -7.31
N SER A 43 -3.98 -15.31 -7.13
CA SER A 43 -4.03 -13.98 -7.75
C SER A 43 -2.95 -13.07 -7.18
N THR A 44 -2.36 -12.24 -8.04
CA THR A 44 -1.27 -11.37 -7.61
C THR A 44 -1.77 -10.26 -6.69
N LEU A 45 -1.07 -10.09 -5.56
CA LEU A 45 -1.23 -9.01 -4.60
C LEU A 45 0.08 -8.20 -4.53
N LEU A 46 0.05 -6.97 -5.03
CA LEU A 46 1.15 -6.03 -4.92
C LEU A 46 1.09 -5.33 -3.56
N LEU A 47 2.17 -5.38 -2.78
CA LEU A 47 2.29 -4.70 -1.50
C LEU A 47 3.29 -3.54 -1.63
N LEU A 48 2.84 -2.30 -1.43
CA LEU A 48 3.65 -1.09 -1.52
C LEU A 48 3.85 -0.49 -0.12
N HIS A 49 5.08 -0.50 0.36
CA HIS A 49 5.45 -0.10 1.72
C HIS A 49 5.44 1.42 1.93
N GLY A 50 5.41 1.84 3.21
CA GLY A 50 5.56 3.23 3.62
C GLY A 50 6.99 3.75 3.47
N GLY A 51 7.14 5.06 3.46
CA GLY A 51 8.44 5.70 3.30
C GLY A 51 9.43 5.36 4.41
N GLY A 52 10.70 5.12 4.05
CA GLY A 52 11.77 4.74 4.97
C GLY A 52 11.73 3.28 5.42
N ASP A 53 10.92 2.45 4.81
CA ASP A 53 10.69 1.06 5.22
C ASP A 53 11.02 0.06 4.09
N SER A 54 10.49 -1.15 4.18
CA SER A 54 10.58 -2.21 3.17
C SER A 54 9.27 -2.97 3.07
N GLY A 55 9.07 -3.67 1.96
CA GLY A 55 7.87 -4.49 1.77
C GLY A 55 7.72 -5.58 2.83
N GLU A 56 8.82 -6.17 3.29
CA GLU A 56 8.81 -7.19 4.34
C GLU A 56 8.42 -6.62 5.71
N HIS A 57 8.96 -5.45 6.09
CA HIS A 57 8.74 -4.89 7.42
C HIS A 57 7.37 -4.20 7.54
N SER A 58 6.97 -3.37 6.58
CA SER A 58 5.65 -2.73 6.58
C SER A 58 4.50 -3.73 6.67
N PHE A 59 4.66 -4.90 6.04
CA PHE A 59 3.62 -5.92 5.93
C PHE A 59 3.92 -7.22 6.68
N ALA A 60 4.82 -7.17 7.68
CA ALA A 60 5.25 -8.36 8.43
C ALA A 60 4.07 -9.18 9.01
N ARG A 61 2.96 -8.51 9.38
CA ARG A 61 1.76 -9.16 9.93
C ARG A 61 0.74 -9.56 8.87
N GLN A 62 0.95 -9.21 7.62
CA GLN A 62 0.09 -9.48 6.47
C GLN A 62 0.65 -10.59 5.58
N LEU A 63 1.98 -10.71 5.50
CA LEU A 63 2.66 -11.64 4.59
C LEU A 63 2.19 -13.08 4.76
N ASP A 64 2.10 -13.57 6.00
CA ASP A 64 1.66 -14.95 6.28
C ASP A 64 0.20 -15.14 5.85
N VAL A 65 -0.68 -14.24 6.30
CA VAL A 65 -2.13 -14.33 6.07
C VAL A 65 -2.46 -14.24 4.59
N PHE A 66 -1.95 -13.23 3.89
CA PHE A 66 -2.32 -13.03 2.49
C PHE A 66 -1.65 -14.01 1.54
N SER A 67 -0.46 -14.55 1.88
CA SER A 67 0.20 -15.57 1.06
C SER A 67 -0.52 -16.93 1.01
N GLU A 68 -1.51 -17.15 1.88
CA GLU A 68 -2.35 -18.35 1.82
C GLU A 68 -3.21 -18.39 0.55
N HIS A 69 -3.63 -17.22 0.04
CA HIS A 69 -4.57 -17.09 -1.08
C HIS A 69 -4.05 -16.24 -2.24
N HIS A 70 -2.94 -15.52 -2.04
CA HIS A 70 -2.37 -14.61 -3.03
C HIS A 70 -0.89 -14.92 -3.32
N GLN A 71 -0.48 -14.65 -4.56
CA GLN A 71 0.93 -14.47 -4.89
C GLN A 71 1.32 -13.03 -4.56
N ILE A 72 2.01 -12.85 -3.46
CA ILE A 72 2.52 -11.54 -3.05
C ILE A 72 3.71 -11.15 -3.92
N VAL A 73 3.74 -9.87 -4.31
CA VAL A 73 4.89 -9.17 -4.88
C VAL A 73 5.07 -7.90 -4.06
N ALA A 74 6.21 -7.77 -3.38
CA ALA A 74 6.49 -6.64 -2.50
C ALA A 74 7.85 -6.01 -2.85
N PRO A 75 7.88 -5.00 -3.75
CA PRO A 75 9.11 -4.29 -4.08
C PRO A 75 9.54 -3.38 -2.94
N ASP A 76 10.87 -3.26 -2.76
CA ASP A 76 11.49 -2.20 -1.99
C ASP A 76 11.74 -1.01 -2.93
N GLN A 77 11.24 0.17 -2.58
CA GLN A 77 11.40 1.37 -3.40
C GLN A 77 12.86 1.87 -3.40
N VAL A 78 13.21 2.68 -4.39
CA VAL A 78 14.58 3.23 -4.53
C VAL A 78 15.06 3.86 -3.24
N GLY A 79 16.26 3.49 -2.80
CA GLY A 79 16.90 3.96 -1.57
C GLY A 79 16.35 3.34 -0.29
N GLN A 80 15.41 2.39 -0.37
CA GLN A 80 14.71 1.84 0.79
C GLN A 80 14.82 0.31 0.80
N GLY A 81 14.76 -0.29 1.99
CA GLY A 81 14.92 -1.71 2.16
C GLY A 81 16.24 -2.24 1.57
N ARG A 82 16.16 -3.17 0.62
CA ARG A 82 17.30 -3.76 -0.09
C ARG A 82 17.66 -3.02 -1.40
N THR A 83 16.78 -2.14 -1.87
CA THR A 83 17.01 -1.38 -3.10
C THR A 83 17.97 -0.23 -2.84
N PRO A 84 19.11 -0.17 -3.57
CA PRO A 84 20.10 0.87 -3.34
C PRO A 84 19.55 2.28 -3.58
N ASP A 85 20.12 3.26 -2.88
CA ASP A 85 19.90 4.68 -3.16
C ASP A 85 20.55 5.09 -4.50
N VAL A 86 20.06 6.17 -5.06
CA VAL A 86 20.53 6.78 -6.31
C VAL A 86 20.93 8.23 -6.04
N PRO A 87 21.84 8.84 -6.86
CA PRO A 87 22.22 10.24 -6.67
C PRO A 87 21.05 11.23 -6.83
N GLU A 88 20.06 10.88 -7.64
CA GLU A 88 18.94 11.73 -8.00
C GLU A 88 17.98 11.93 -6.80
N PRO A 89 17.23 13.04 -6.74
CA PRO A 89 16.15 13.22 -5.79
C PRO A 89 15.08 12.13 -5.95
N LEU A 90 14.45 11.74 -4.84
CA LEU A 90 13.29 10.86 -4.88
C LEU A 90 12.06 11.63 -5.44
N SER A 91 11.21 10.92 -6.16
CA SER A 91 9.90 11.42 -6.56
C SER A 91 8.87 10.28 -6.57
N TYR A 92 7.63 10.60 -6.21
CA TYR A 92 6.54 9.61 -6.30
C TYR A 92 6.31 9.16 -7.75
N THR A 93 6.45 10.07 -8.72
CA THR A 93 6.36 9.71 -10.14
C THR A 93 7.42 8.69 -10.53
N GLY A 94 8.69 8.88 -10.16
CA GLY A 94 9.75 7.93 -10.48
C GLY A 94 9.53 6.56 -9.83
N MET A 95 9.17 6.52 -8.54
CA MET A 95 8.89 5.25 -7.83
C MET A 95 7.65 4.54 -8.40
N MET A 96 6.62 5.28 -8.81
CA MET A 96 5.45 4.71 -9.47
C MET A 96 5.80 4.15 -10.84
N ASP A 97 6.59 4.88 -11.66
CA ASP A 97 7.05 4.40 -12.97
C ASP A 97 7.91 3.13 -12.84
N ASP A 98 8.79 3.06 -11.84
CA ASP A 98 9.57 1.85 -11.54
C ASP A 98 8.66 0.67 -11.13
N THR A 99 7.64 0.93 -10.33
CA THR A 99 6.64 -0.07 -9.93
C THR A 99 5.85 -0.58 -11.14
N ALA A 100 5.39 0.31 -12.02
CA ALA A 100 4.67 -0.06 -13.24
C ALA A 100 5.55 -0.90 -14.18
N ALA A 101 6.81 -0.48 -14.38
CA ALA A 101 7.77 -1.21 -15.21
C ALA A 101 8.12 -2.58 -14.63
N LEU A 102 8.21 -2.71 -13.29
CA LEU A 102 8.39 -4.00 -12.63
C LEU A 102 7.22 -4.95 -12.93
N LEU A 103 5.97 -4.49 -12.77
CA LEU A 103 4.80 -5.30 -13.09
C LEU A 103 4.79 -5.73 -14.56
N GLN A 104 5.13 -4.82 -15.48
CA GLN A 104 5.23 -5.12 -16.92
C GLN A 104 6.31 -6.15 -17.21
N GLN A 105 7.51 -6.02 -16.61
CA GLN A 105 8.60 -6.98 -16.78
C GLN A 105 8.24 -8.37 -16.23
N LEU A 106 7.43 -8.43 -15.16
CA LEU A 106 6.91 -9.67 -14.60
C LEU A 106 5.67 -10.19 -15.34
N HIS A 107 5.21 -9.51 -16.41
CA HIS A 107 4.00 -9.83 -17.18
C HIS A 107 2.72 -9.86 -16.31
N LEU A 108 2.70 -9.04 -15.24
CA LEU A 108 1.58 -8.92 -14.32
C LEU A 108 0.68 -7.75 -14.73
N LYS A 109 -0.62 -8.00 -14.72
CA LYS A 109 -1.67 -7.00 -14.99
C LYS A 109 -2.93 -7.35 -14.21
N HIS A 110 -3.80 -6.37 -14.00
CA HIS A 110 -5.01 -6.53 -13.20
C HIS A 110 -4.70 -7.10 -11.81
N VAL A 111 -3.66 -6.57 -11.14
CA VAL A 111 -3.26 -6.98 -9.80
C VAL A 111 -4.09 -6.25 -8.74
N ASP A 112 -4.32 -6.89 -7.61
CA ASP A 112 -4.77 -6.18 -6.41
C ASP A 112 -3.58 -5.46 -5.79
N VAL A 113 -3.80 -4.26 -5.26
CA VAL A 113 -2.75 -3.43 -4.68
C VAL A 113 -3.11 -3.06 -3.25
N VAL A 114 -2.21 -3.29 -2.32
CA VAL A 114 -2.29 -2.78 -0.94
C VAL A 114 -1.13 -1.83 -0.73
N GLY A 115 -1.42 -0.57 -0.46
CA GLY A 115 -0.42 0.47 -0.25
C GLY A 115 -0.58 1.15 1.11
N PHE A 116 0.55 1.33 1.79
CA PHE A 116 0.64 2.01 3.07
C PHE A 116 1.42 3.32 2.92
N SER A 117 0.88 4.44 3.43
CA SER A 117 1.57 5.74 3.43
C SER A 117 2.06 6.09 2.02
N ASP A 118 3.37 6.30 1.80
CA ASP A 118 3.97 6.51 0.47
C ASP A 118 3.52 5.44 -0.54
N GLY A 119 3.48 4.17 -0.14
CA GLY A 119 3.00 3.09 -0.99
C GLY A 119 1.53 3.24 -1.39
N GLY A 120 0.71 3.86 -0.55
CA GLY A 120 -0.67 4.19 -0.88
C GLY A 120 -0.79 5.33 -1.90
N ILE A 121 0.11 6.32 -1.83
CA ILE A 121 0.26 7.37 -2.86
C ILE A 121 0.61 6.72 -4.20
N LEU A 122 1.63 5.84 -4.21
CA LEU A 122 2.04 5.10 -5.41
C LEU A 122 0.90 4.26 -5.99
N ALA A 123 0.10 3.60 -5.14
CA ALA A 123 -1.06 2.80 -5.56
C ALA A 123 -2.12 3.66 -6.27
N LEU A 124 -2.44 4.85 -5.73
CA LEU A 124 -3.36 5.80 -6.37
C LEU A 124 -2.80 6.29 -7.71
N MET A 125 -1.53 6.70 -7.74
CA MET A 125 -0.88 7.15 -8.98
C MET A 125 -0.85 6.04 -10.04
N LEU A 126 -0.57 4.79 -9.63
CA LEU A 126 -0.61 3.62 -10.52
C LEU A 126 -2.01 3.42 -11.10
N ALA A 127 -3.07 3.52 -10.29
CA ALA A 127 -4.45 3.39 -10.77
C ALA A 127 -4.89 4.52 -11.71
N VAL A 128 -4.36 5.73 -11.51
CA VAL A 128 -4.62 6.90 -12.38
C VAL A 128 -3.89 6.75 -13.72
N ARG A 129 -2.61 6.37 -13.71
CA ARG A 129 -1.75 6.41 -14.91
C ARG A 129 -1.70 5.08 -15.67
N HIS A 130 -1.89 3.96 -14.97
CA HIS A 130 -1.85 2.60 -15.49
C HIS A 130 -3.05 1.78 -15.01
N PRO A 131 -4.30 2.22 -15.30
CA PRO A 131 -5.51 1.56 -14.82
C PRO A 131 -5.62 0.08 -15.24
N GLU A 132 -4.97 -0.31 -16.34
CA GLU A 132 -4.92 -1.68 -16.84
C GLU A 132 -4.06 -2.62 -15.98
N LEU A 133 -3.17 -2.07 -15.15
CA LEU A 133 -2.36 -2.87 -14.21
C LEU A 133 -3.12 -3.18 -12.93
N VAL A 134 -4.11 -2.37 -12.55
CA VAL A 134 -4.75 -2.40 -11.23
C VAL A 134 -6.17 -2.97 -11.33
N ARG A 135 -6.49 -3.94 -10.46
CA ARG A 135 -7.82 -4.51 -10.31
C ARG A 135 -8.61 -3.86 -9.16
N ARG A 136 -7.99 -3.76 -7.99
CA ARG A 136 -8.54 -3.16 -6.77
C ARG A 136 -7.41 -2.49 -5.99
N LEU A 137 -7.79 -1.53 -5.14
CA LEU A 137 -6.85 -0.86 -4.25
C LEU A 137 -7.31 -0.95 -2.81
N VAL A 138 -6.35 -1.16 -1.92
CA VAL A 138 -6.47 -0.89 -0.49
C VAL A 138 -5.38 0.12 -0.16
N ILE A 139 -5.77 1.27 0.36
CA ILE A 139 -4.84 2.34 0.71
C ILE A 139 -5.03 2.76 2.16
N SER A 140 -3.94 3.00 2.87
CA SER A 140 -3.98 3.42 4.28
C SER A 140 -2.98 4.51 4.59
N GLY A 141 -3.41 5.53 5.34
CA GLY A 141 -2.56 6.63 5.78
C GLY A 141 -2.03 7.47 4.60
N VAL A 142 -2.89 7.82 3.65
CA VAL A 142 -2.49 8.44 2.38
C VAL A 142 -2.81 9.93 2.36
N ASN A 143 -1.87 10.73 1.87
CA ASN A 143 -2.11 12.12 1.49
C ASN A 143 -1.87 12.33 -0.01
N ILE A 144 -2.54 13.33 -0.59
CA ILE A 144 -2.37 13.77 -1.99
C ILE A 144 -1.76 15.17 -2.09
N ALA A 145 -1.40 15.72 -0.95
CA ALA A 145 -0.63 16.95 -0.80
C ALA A 145 0.02 16.95 0.58
N PRO A 146 1.16 17.65 0.79
CA PRO A 146 1.79 17.75 2.11
C PRO A 146 0.84 18.28 3.20
N GLU A 147 -0.11 19.14 2.83
CA GLU A 147 -1.15 19.71 3.70
C GLU A 147 -2.13 18.66 4.27
N GLY A 148 -2.06 17.42 3.78
CA GLY A 148 -2.78 16.29 4.39
C GLY A 148 -2.22 15.83 5.73
N LEU A 149 -0.95 16.14 6.02
CA LEU A 149 -0.35 15.90 7.34
C LEU A 149 -0.97 16.80 8.41
N ASN A 150 -0.89 16.37 9.67
CA ASN A 150 -1.20 17.25 10.80
C ASN A 150 -0.36 18.53 10.72
N PRO A 151 -0.94 19.72 10.93
CA PRO A 151 -0.25 20.98 10.70
C PRO A 151 1.06 21.14 11.49
N GLY A 152 1.11 20.64 12.74
CA GLY A 152 2.32 20.68 13.55
C GLY A 152 3.45 19.80 13.00
N ASP A 153 3.11 18.61 12.51
CA ASP A 153 4.07 17.67 11.91
C ASP A 153 4.62 18.24 10.60
N LEU A 154 3.77 18.83 9.76
CA LEU A 154 4.18 19.46 8.52
C LEU A 154 5.05 20.69 8.74
N GLU A 155 4.71 21.55 9.73
CA GLU A 155 5.54 22.72 10.10
C GLU A 155 6.93 22.28 10.56
N GLN A 156 7.01 21.28 11.44
CA GLN A 156 8.28 20.73 11.90
C GLN A 156 9.08 20.13 10.73
N LEU A 157 8.44 19.36 9.86
CA LEU A 157 9.09 18.75 8.71
C LEU A 157 9.67 19.81 7.76
N ARG A 158 8.90 20.86 7.44
CA ARG A 158 9.34 21.97 6.59
C ARG A 158 10.47 22.80 7.22
N ALA A 159 10.47 22.93 8.54
CA ALA A 159 11.53 23.65 9.26
C ALA A 159 12.84 22.88 9.32
N THR A 160 12.82 21.55 9.27
CA THR A 160 13.99 20.69 9.47
C THR A 160 14.51 20.01 8.20
N GLN A 161 13.69 19.94 7.13
CA GLN A 161 14.10 19.28 5.89
C GLN A 161 15.24 20.03 5.19
N ASN A 162 16.16 19.26 4.57
CA ASN A 162 17.25 19.81 3.79
C ASN A 162 16.78 20.08 2.35
N PRO A 163 16.87 21.34 1.83
CA PRO A 163 16.47 21.63 0.44
C PRO A 163 17.45 21.07 -0.60
N GLN A 164 18.61 20.56 -0.20
CA GLN A 164 19.60 19.89 -1.04
C GLN A 164 19.98 18.53 -0.43
N PRO A 165 19.02 17.59 -0.36
CA PRO A 165 19.20 16.34 0.35
C PRO A 165 20.26 15.45 -0.30
N LYS A 166 21.07 14.78 0.54
CA LYS A 166 22.17 13.90 0.11
C LYS A 166 22.00 12.47 0.62
N THR A 167 21.41 12.30 1.79
CA THR A 167 21.13 10.98 2.37
C THR A 167 19.69 10.57 2.09
N ILE A 168 19.39 9.29 2.18
CA ILE A 168 18.03 8.79 1.97
C ILE A 168 17.03 9.43 2.95
N ASP A 169 17.39 9.60 4.20
CA ASP A 169 16.54 10.22 5.22
C ASP A 169 16.23 11.69 4.87
N GLU A 170 17.25 12.43 4.39
CA GLU A 170 17.05 13.80 3.91
C GLU A 170 16.18 13.88 2.67
N LYS A 171 16.34 12.92 1.72
CA LYS A 171 15.52 12.82 0.50
C LYS A 171 14.07 12.52 0.84
N LEU A 172 13.81 11.61 1.77
CA LEU A 172 12.46 11.28 2.23
C LEU A 172 11.82 12.48 2.95
N ALA A 173 12.54 13.12 3.87
CA ALA A 173 12.04 14.30 4.56
C ALA A 173 11.70 15.44 3.58
N HIS A 174 12.54 15.65 2.56
CA HIS A 174 12.27 16.61 1.50
C HIS A 174 11.05 16.22 0.65
N LEU A 175 10.93 14.96 0.27
CA LEU A 175 9.79 14.42 -0.47
C LEU A 175 8.48 14.67 0.30
N TRP A 176 8.41 14.30 1.57
CA TRP A 176 7.21 14.47 2.39
C TRP A 176 6.84 15.94 2.65
N ALA A 177 7.84 16.83 2.70
CA ALA A 177 7.59 18.26 2.87
C ALA A 177 7.04 18.96 1.61
N THR A 178 7.26 18.37 0.42
CA THR A 178 7.05 19.05 -0.87
C THR A 178 6.15 18.28 -1.84
N SER A 179 5.89 17.00 -1.61
CA SER A 179 5.16 16.10 -2.54
C SER A 179 4.11 15.25 -1.79
N PRO A 180 3.10 14.68 -2.47
CA PRO A 180 2.87 14.87 -3.88
C PRO A 180 2.40 16.30 -4.20
N THR A 181 2.79 16.76 -5.36
CA THR A 181 2.31 18.05 -5.89
C THR A 181 0.95 17.87 -6.59
N GLU A 182 0.22 18.96 -6.79
CA GLU A 182 -1.06 18.93 -7.54
C GLU A 182 -0.90 18.38 -8.96
N ALA A 183 0.28 18.56 -9.58
CA ALA A 183 0.60 18.01 -10.90
C ALA A 183 0.83 16.49 -10.87
N GLU A 184 1.30 15.94 -9.74
CA GLU A 184 1.53 14.51 -9.58
C GLU A 184 0.25 13.76 -9.26
N LEU A 185 -0.55 14.28 -8.32
CA LEU A 185 -1.81 13.67 -7.87
C LEU A 185 -2.76 14.76 -7.36
N ASN A 186 -4.02 14.75 -7.82
CA ASN A 186 -5.05 15.68 -7.39
C ASN A 186 -6.45 15.06 -7.41
N LEU A 187 -7.43 15.76 -6.86
CA LEU A 187 -8.81 15.26 -6.74
C LEU A 187 -9.47 14.96 -8.09
N ALA A 188 -9.16 15.74 -9.13
CA ALA A 188 -9.70 15.49 -10.47
C ALA A 188 -9.16 14.18 -11.07
N MET A 189 -7.87 13.85 -10.79
CA MET A 189 -7.29 12.58 -11.17
C MET A 189 -7.93 11.43 -10.38
N LEU A 190 -8.17 11.57 -9.07
CA LEU A 190 -8.85 10.54 -8.26
C LEU A 190 -10.25 10.24 -8.79
N ALA A 191 -10.98 11.25 -9.28
CA ALA A 191 -12.30 11.08 -9.88
C ALA A 191 -12.30 10.21 -11.16
N THR A 192 -11.12 9.94 -11.75
CA THR A 192 -10.98 9.04 -12.91
C THR A 192 -10.78 7.57 -12.53
N VAL A 193 -10.44 7.27 -11.27
CA VAL A 193 -10.22 5.90 -10.77
C VAL A 193 -11.53 5.13 -10.76
N ARG A 194 -11.59 4.05 -11.54
CA ARG A 194 -12.79 3.20 -11.69
C ARG A 194 -12.71 1.90 -10.91
N GLN A 195 -11.54 1.57 -10.41
CA GLN A 195 -11.33 0.39 -9.57
C GLN A 195 -12.01 0.59 -8.22
N PRO A 196 -12.52 -0.48 -7.60
CA PRO A 196 -12.93 -0.45 -6.21
C PRO A 196 -11.75 -0.08 -5.31
N VAL A 197 -11.95 0.81 -4.35
CA VAL A 197 -10.92 1.30 -3.41
C VAL A 197 -11.41 1.15 -1.97
N LEU A 198 -10.63 0.50 -1.13
CA LEU A 198 -10.80 0.56 0.32
C LEU A 198 -9.84 1.59 0.90
N VAL A 199 -10.38 2.69 1.41
CA VAL A 199 -9.63 3.75 2.08
C VAL A 199 -9.61 3.47 3.59
N ILE A 200 -8.41 3.39 4.17
CA ILE A 200 -8.21 3.08 5.58
C ILE A 200 -7.49 4.24 6.26
N SER A 201 -7.86 4.55 7.50
CA SER A 201 -7.18 5.51 8.37
C SER A 201 -7.29 5.08 9.82
N GLY A 202 -6.32 5.46 10.65
CA GLY A 202 -6.51 5.52 12.09
C GLY A 202 -7.27 6.80 12.48
N ASP A 203 -7.97 6.79 13.62
CA ASP A 203 -8.62 8.01 14.14
C ASP A 203 -7.62 8.98 14.80
N ARG A 204 -6.35 8.58 14.91
CA ARG A 204 -5.20 9.35 15.42
C ARG A 204 -4.03 9.34 14.44
N ASP A 205 -4.33 9.23 13.15
CA ASP A 205 -3.34 9.15 12.09
C ASP A 205 -2.54 10.47 11.95
N ALA A 206 -1.31 10.39 11.44
CA ALA A 206 -0.51 11.55 11.04
C ALA A 206 -1.14 12.29 9.85
N ILE A 207 -1.91 11.58 9.02
CA ILE A 207 -2.77 12.17 7.99
C ILE A 207 -4.10 12.55 8.62
N THR A 208 -4.51 13.81 8.45
CA THR A 208 -5.77 14.28 9.05
C THR A 208 -6.98 13.50 8.51
N LEU A 209 -7.96 13.25 9.37
CA LEU A 209 -9.16 12.53 8.96
C LEU A 209 -9.95 13.33 7.90
N GLU A 210 -9.94 14.65 7.97
CA GLU A 210 -10.53 15.54 6.96
C GLU A 210 -9.91 15.34 5.59
N HIS A 211 -8.58 15.17 5.52
CA HIS A 211 -7.89 14.87 4.26
C HIS A 211 -8.23 13.48 3.74
N THR A 212 -8.28 12.48 4.62
CA THR A 212 -8.74 11.12 4.27
C THR A 212 -10.17 11.12 3.72
N LEU A 213 -11.08 11.87 4.33
CA LEU A 213 -12.46 12.03 3.85
C LEU A 213 -12.51 12.73 2.48
N THR A 214 -11.64 13.71 2.25
CA THR A 214 -11.53 14.39 0.96
C THR A 214 -11.12 13.40 -0.15
N ILE A 215 -10.15 12.53 0.11
CA ILE A 215 -9.74 11.46 -0.81
C ILE A 215 -10.89 10.48 -1.04
N PHE A 216 -11.54 10.01 0.04
CA PHE A 216 -12.66 9.09 -0.03
C PHE A 216 -13.80 9.63 -0.91
N HIS A 217 -14.19 10.88 -0.73
CA HIS A 217 -15.26 11.50 -1.52
C HIS A 217 -14.89 11.75 -2.99
N ALA A 218 -13.60 11.86 -3.31
CA ALA A 218 -13.13 12.04 -4.68
C ALA A 218 -13.11 10.74 -5.49
N LEU A 219 -13.04 9.59 -4.82
CA LEU A 219 -12.96 8.26 -5.44
C LEU A 219 -14.37 7.70 -5.70
N PRO A 220 -14.77 7.43 -6.95
CA PRO A 220 -16.16 7.05 -7.30
C PRO A 220 -16.63 5.71 -6.71
N GLN A 221 -15.72 4.79 -6.43
CA GLN A 221 -16.03 3.44 -5.93
C GLN A 221 -15.25 3.15 -4.64
N ALA A 222 -15.22 4.11 -3.71
CA ALA A 222 -14.53 3.96 -2.45
C ALA A 222 -15.43 3.43 -1.33
N GLU A 223 -14.84 2.63 -0.46
CA GLU A 223 -15.33 2.26 0.86
C GLU A 223 -14.37 2.83 1.90
N LEU A 224 -14.88 3.19 3.09
CA LEU A 224 -14.08 3.80 4.14
C LEU A 224 -14.05 2.92 5.39
N CYS A 225 -12.86 2.73 5.94
CA CYS A 225 -12.63 2.08 7.24
C CYS A 225 -11.79 3.00 8.13
N VAL A 226 -12.33 3.45 9.25
CA VAL A 226 -11.60 4.20 10.27
C VAL A 226 -11.40 3.32 11.49
N LEU A 227 -10.14 3.07 11.86
CA LEU A 227 -9.77 2.19 12.97
C LEU A 227 -9.68 3.00 14.27
N PRO A 228 -10.46 2.65 15.31
CA PRO A 228 -10.48 3.40 16.56
C PRO A 228 -9.19 3.21 17.37
N GLY A 229 -8.72 4.29 18.00
CA GLY A 229 -7.53 4.31 18.83
C GLY A 229 -6.23 3.94 18.09
N THR A 230 -6.19 4.18 16.79
CA THR A 230 -5.09 3.76 15.90
C THR A 230 -4.42 5.00 15.31
N ASP A 231 -3.10 5.03 15.37
CA ASP A 231 -2.26 6.04 14.75
C ASP A 231 -1.93 5.67 13.28
N HIS A 232 -0.87 6.27 12.72
CA HIS A 232 -0.43 6.00 11.36
C HIS A 232 -0.07 4.53 11.10
N ALA A 233 0.35 3.78 12.12
CA ALA A 233 0.81 2.39 12.02
C ALA A 233 -0.36 1.38 11.92
N THR A 234 -1.31 1.58 11.02
CA THR A 234 -2.54 0.79 10.88
C THR A 234 -2.28 -0.70 10.67
N PHE A 235 -1.30 -1.06 9.81
CA PHE A 235 -0.99 -2.45 9.46
C PHE A 235 -0.32 -3.24 10.61
N SER A 236 0.46 -2.58 11.44
CA SER A 236 1.13 -3.22 12.59
C SER A 236 0.31 -3.10 13.88
N GLY A 237 -0.39 -1.98 14.07
CA GLY A 237 -1.08 -1.67 15.31
C GLY A 237 -2.41 -2.42 15.52
N ARG A 238 -3.13 -2.75 14.45
CA ARG A 238 -4.46 -3.38 14.50
C ARG A 238 -4.64 -4.45 13.42
N SER A 239 -3.59 -5.21 13.14
CA SER A 239 -3.61 -6.24 12.11
C SER A 239 -4.73 -7.27 12.30
N GLU A 240 -5.07 -7.62 13.53
CA GLU A 240 -6.13 -8.56 13.88
C GLU A 240 -7.54 -8.08 13.48
N TRP A 241 -7.75 -6.76 13.35
CA TRP A 241 -8.99 -6.18 12.84
C TRP A 241 -8.89 -5.92 11.34
N LEU A 242 -7.72 -5.45 10.91
CA LEU A 242 -7.52 -4.97 9.55
C LEU A 242 -7.43 -6.09 8.52
N ASN A 243 -6.68 -7.17 8.83
CA ASN A 243 -6.49 -8.27 7.88
C ASN A 243 -7.81 -8.89 7.40
N PRO A 244 -8.80 -9.22 8.28
CA PRO A 244 -10.09 -9.73 7.83
C PRO A 244 -10.89 -8.75 6.96
N ILE A 245 -10.77 -7.44 7.21
CA ILE A 245 -11.45 -6.41 6.41
C ILE A 245 -10.86 -6.37 5.00
N ILE A 246 -9.53 -6.38 4.91
CA ILE A 246 -8.82 -6.39 3.62
C ILE A 246 -9.13 -7.68 2.85
N ASP A 247 -9.04 -8.83 3.49
CA ASP A 247 -9.31 -10.13 2.87
C ASP A 247 -10.75 -10.20 2.35
N ALA A 248 -11.73 -9.77 3.13
CA ALA A 248 -13.12 -9.68 2.71
C ALA A 248 -13.33 -8.73 1.51
N PHE A 249 -12.61 -7.62 1.45
CA PHE A 249 -12.67 -6.69 0.32
C PHE A 249 -12.03 -7.29 -0.95
N LEU A 250 -10.86 -7.90 -0.84
CA LEU A 250 -10.14 -8.52 -1.95
C LEU A 250 -10.83 -9.78 -2.48
N GLY A 251 -11.54 -10.53 -1.62
CA GLY A 251 -12.25 -11.77 -1.98
C GLY A 251 -13.57 -11.56 -2.73
N ARG A 252 -14.08 -10.34 -2.87
CA ARG A 252 -15.37 -10.09 -3.54
C ARG A 252 -15.29 -10.41 -5.03
N LEU A 253 -16.34 -11.06 -5.55
CA LEU A 253 -16.49 -11.26 -6.99
C LEU A 253 -16.71 -9.89 -7.66
N MET A 254 -16.00 -9.66 -8.76
CA MET A 254 -16.26 -8.50 -9.62
C MET A 254 -17.52 -8.79 -10.41
N GLY A 255 -18.54 -7.95 -10.24
CA GLY A 255 -19.80 -8.05 -10.97
C GLY A 255 -19.67 -7.66 -12.45
#